data_2f453f72a01b1ea73e42b7a8871aa0da
#
_entry.id   2f453f72a01b1ea73e42b7a8871aa0da
#
_cell.length_a   1.000
_cell.length_b   1.000
_cell.length_c   1.000
_cell.angle_alpha   90.00
_cell.angle_beta   90.00
_cell.angle_gamma   90.00
#
_symmetry.space_group_name_H-M   'P 1'
#
loop_
_entity.id
_entity.type
_entity.pdbx_description
1 polymer ?
#
loop_
_entity_poly.entity_id
_entity_poly.type
_entity_poly.pdbx_seq_one_letter_code
_entity_poly.pdbx_strand_id
1 'polypeptide(L)'
;MISRREFSKLAFAAVPAAALARIDSTFHGVQIGVQSYSFRDRPLDEAIKAMVEVGLGECELYSGHVEPGILRSEIRRWRATVSMEYFRNVRKKFDDAGIQLYAFNYSFRDDFTDEEIARGFEMAKTLGVSIITASSTLSVVDRVDREAARNQIRVGFHGHSDVKRPNEFSTPESFERAMAGRSPYINVNLDIGHFFAAGFDPVEFIRKHHERIVTVHIKDRKKDNGPNMPFGQGDTPIGPVLQLLKKNKYGIPANIEYEYKGADTVAEVKKCLEYCRQAL
;
A
#
# COMPACT_ATOMS: atom_id res chain seq x y z
N MET A 1 -63.55 -5.74 4.65
CA MET A 1 -62.86 -5.56 5.94
C MET A 1 -61.79 -6.64 6.02
N ILE A 2 -60.55 -6.27 5.74
CA ILE A 2 -59.39 -7.19 5.79
C ILE A 2 -58.94 -7.29 7.24
N SER A 3 -58.88 -8.49 7.77
CA SER A 3 -58.65 -8.75 9.20
C SER A 3 -57.19 -8.46 9.57
N ARG A 4 -56.96 -7.98 10.81
CA ARG A 4 -55.65 -7.67 11.42
C ARG A 4 -54.66 -8.85 11.49
N ARG A 5 -55.03 -10.04 11.01
CA ARG A 5 -54.20 -11.26 11.07
C ARG A 5 -53.43 -11.59 9.79
N GLU A 6 -53.62 -10.87 8.70
CA GLU A 6 -52.90 -11.10 7.43
C GLU A 6 -51.72 -10.22 7.20
N PHE A 7 -51.43 -9.24 8.09
CA PHE A 7 -50.32 -8.30 7.96
C PHE A 7 -48.96 -8.81 8.50
N SER A 8 -48.91 -10.05 8.95
CA SER A 8 -47.72 -10.62 9.67
C SER A 8 -46.93 -11.66 8.87
N LYS A 9 -47.04 -11.71 7.54
CA LYS A 9 -46.29 -12.68 6.73
C LYS A 9 -45.54 -12.09 5.52
N LEU A 10 -45.19 -10.82 5.55
CA LEU A 10 -44.11 -10.31 4.69
C LEU A 10 -42.80 -10.44 5.46
N ALA A 11 -42.31 -11.66 5.58
CA ALA A 11 -40.92 -11.90 5.86
C ALA A 11 -40.11 -11.37 4.68
N PHE A 12 -39.55 -10.19 4.83
CA PHE A 12 -38.44 -9.75 3.93
C PHE A 12 -37.35 -10.83 4.11
N ALA A 13 -37.30 -11.76 3.19
CA ALA A 13 -36.10 -12.56 2.98
C ALA A 13 -35.01 -11.57 2.57
N ALA A 14 -34.15 -11.18 3.51
CA ALA A 14 -32.90 -10.53 3.20
C ALA A 14 -32.13 -11.51 2.32
N VAL A 15 -32.10 -11.27 1.03
CA VAL A 15 -31.20 -11.98 0.12
C VAL A 15 -29.81 -11.64 0.65
N PRO A 16 -29.01 -12.63 1.11
CA PRO A 16 -27.64 -12.35 1.49
C PRO A 16 -26.98 -11.73 0.25
N ALA A 17 -26.43 -10.53 0.38
CA ALA A 17 -25.56 -9.96 -0.64
C ALA A 17 -24.46 -11.00 -0.86
N ALA A 18 -24.47 -11.65 -2.02
CA ALA A 18 -23.41 -12.59 -2.37
C ALA A 18 -22.13 -11.77 -2.34
N ALA A 19 -21.22 -12.09 -1.43
CA ALA A 19 -19.89 -11.50 -1.44
C ALA A 19 -19.33 -11.75 -2.83
N LEU A 20 -18.91 -10.70 -3.54
CA LEU A 20 -18.29 -10.83 -4.84
C LEU A 20 -17.10 -11.78 -4.70
N ALA A 21 -16.94 -12.68 -5.66
CA ALA A 21 -15.76 -13.53 -5.70
C ALA A 21 -14.52 -12.64 -5.68
N ARG A 22 -13.54 -13.01 -4.86
CA ARG A 22 -12.29 -12.26 -4.74
C ARG A 22 -11.62 -12.14 -6.10
N ILE A 23 -11.20 -10.95 -6.48
CA ILE A 23 -10.43 -10.73 -7.70
C ILE A 23 -9.06 -11.39 -7.50
N ASP A 24 -8.65 -12.25 -8.42
CA ASP A 24 -7.32 -12.85 -8.42
C ASP A 24 -6.41 -12.11 -9.40
N SER A 25 -5.41 -11.44 -8.88
CA SER A 25 -4.33 -10.80 -9.63
C SER A 25 -2.97 -11.43 -9.32
N THR A 26 -2.97 -12.73 -8.97
CA THR A 26 -1.76 -13.53 -8.76
C THR A 26 -1.35 -14.20 -10.07
N PHE A 27 -0.15 -13.88 -10.55
CA PHE A 27 0.41 -14.47 -11.77
C PHE A 27 1.62 -15.32 -11.40
N HIS A 28 1.58 -16.61 -11.75
CA HIS A 28 2.67 -17.56 -11.47
C HIS A 28 3.16 -17.55 -10.01
N GLY A 29 2.25 -17.30 -9.06
CA GLY A 29 2.56 -17.26 -7.63
C GLY A 29 3.08 -15.90 -7.11
N VAL A 30 3.12 -14.87 -7.96
CA VAL A 30 3.43 -13.50 -7.55
C VAL A 30 2.13 -12.68 -7.51
N GLN A 31 1.77 -12.16 -6.35
CA GLN A 31 0.64 -11.24 -6.20
C GLN A 31 1.00 -9.89 -6.80
N ILE A 32 0.28 -9.45 -7.81
CA ILE A 32 0.33 -8.08 -8.31
C ILE A 32 -0.81 -7.30 -7.70
N GLY A 33 -0.47 -6.29 -6.92
CA GLY A 33 -1.41 -5.37 -6.30
C GLY A 33 -1.22 -3.95 -6.79
N VAL A 34 -1.78 -3.00 -6.05
CA VAL A 34 -1.62 -1.57 -6.34
C VAL A 34 -1.49 -0.74 -5.07
N GLN A 35 -0.56 0.21 -5.07
CA GLN A 35 -0.61 1.35 -4.16
C GLN A 35 -1.70 2.29 -4.65
N SER A 36 -2.74 2.53 -3.84
CA SER A 36 -3.91 3.29 -4.28
C SER A 36 -3.62 4.74 -4.65
N TYR A 37 -2.46 5.29 -4.25
CA TYR A 37 -1.95 6.56 -4.73
C TYR A 37 -1.88 6.63 -6.27
N SER A 38 -1.76 5.49 -6.94
CA SER A 38 -1.87 5.40 -8.40
C SER A 38 -3.17 5.99 -8.95
N PHE A 39 -4.24 6.00 -8.13
CA PHE A 39 -5.56 6.54 -8.43
C PHE A 39 -5.87 7.83 -7.65
N ARG A 40 -4.83 8.62 -7.28
CA ARG A 40 -4.96 9.87 -6.51
C ARG A 40 -5.78 10.98 -7.18
N ASP A 41 -6.09 10.81 -8.44
CA ASP A 41 -6.92 11.71 -9.26
C ASP A 41 -8.43 11.59 -8.98
N ARG A 42 -8.82 10.64 -8.11
CA ARG A 42 -10.22 10.34 -7.83
C ARG A 42 -10.45 9.97 -6.36
N PRO A 43 -11.70 10.12 -5.83
CA PRO A 43 -12.05 9.71 -4.48
C PRO A 43 -12.03 8.18 -4.35
N LEU A 44 -12.01 7.69 -3.09
CA LEU A 44 -11.88 6.27 -2.75
C LEU A 44 -12.84 5.36 -3.52
N ASP A 45 -14.12 5.69 -3.58
CA ASP A 45 -15.13 4.83 -4.22
C ASP A 45 -14.87 4.67 -5.72
N GLU A 46 -14.42 5.72 -6.38
CA GLU A 46 -14.03 5.69 -7.80
C GLU A 46 -12.68 4.98 -7.99
N ALA A 47 -11.76 5.10 -7.03
CA ALA A 47 -10.49 4.35 -7.04
C ALA A 47 -10.74 2.84 -6.90
N ILE A 48 -11.65 2.42 -6.03
CA ILE A 48 -12.05 1.00 -5.88
C ILE A 48 -12.68 0.49 -7.19
N LYS A 49 -13.58 1.24 -7.82
CA LYS A 49 -14.15 0.86 -9.12
C LYS A 49 -13.07 0.71 -10.19
N ALA A 50 -12.11 1.63 -10.22
CA ALA A 50 -10.99 1.56 -11.16
C ALA A 50 -10.11 0.32 -10.91
N MET A 51 -9.84 -0.05 -9.66
CA MET A 51 -9.12 -1.29 -9.33
C MET A 51 -9.86 -2.52 -9.84
N VAL A 52 -11.19 -2.57 -9.64
CA VAL A 52 -12.05 -3.66 -10.17
C VAL A 52 -11.99 -3.72 -11.69
N GLU A 53 -12.11 -2.57 -12.38
CA GLU A 53 -12.05 -2.48 -13.84
C GLU A 53 -10.70 -2.95 -14.40
N VAL A 54 -9.61 -2.61 -13.72
CA VAL A 54 -8.26 -3.08 -14.08
C VAL A 54 -8.07 -4.56 -13.81
N GLY A 55 -8.79 -5.12 -12.83
CA GLY A 55 -8.65 -6.51 -12.39
C GLY A 55 -7.61 -6.70 -11.28
N LEU A 56 -7.43 -5.71 -10.41
CA LEU A 56 -6.50 -5.74 -9.28
C LEU A 56 -7.20 -6.28 -8.03
N GLY A 57 -6.70 -7.39 -7.50
CA GLY A 57 -7.27 -8.10 -6.34
C GLY A 57 -6.63 -7.75 -4.99
N GLU A 58 -5.63 -6.88 -4.98
CA GLU A 58 -4.94 -6.44 -3.76
C GLU A 58 -4.64 -4.94 -3.80
N CYS A 59 -4.77 -4.29 -2.63
CA CYS A 59 -4.55 -2.86 -2.47
C CYS A 59 -3.71 -2.56 -1.21
N GLU A 60 -2.70 -1.71 -1.39
CA GLU A 60 -2.09 -0.90 -0.36
C GLU A 60 -2.80 0.46 -0.33
N LEU A 61 -3.55 0.73 0.74
CA LEU A 61 -4.40 1.91 0.85
C LEU A 61 -3.62 3.17 1.22
N TYR A 62 -3.58 4.14 0.34
CA TYR A 62 -3.04 5.47 0.59
C TYR A 62 -3.95 6.27 1.54
N SER A 63 -3.37 6.84 2.61
CA SER A 63 -4.13 7.60 3.62
C SER A 63 -4.92 8.77 3.04
N GLY A 64 -4.43 9.41 1.98
CA GLY A 64 -5.13 10.51 1.31
C GLY A 64 -6.47 10.14 0.66
N HIS A 65 -6.77 8.85 0.45
CA HIS A 65 -8.10 8.40 0.02
C HIS A 65 -9.12 8.33 1.16
N VAL A 66 -8.65 8.32 2.40
CA VAL A 66 -9.51 8.18 3.59
C VAL A 66 -9.42 9.39 4.52
N GLU A 67 -8.46 10.26 4.31
CA GLU A 67 -8.31 11.50 5.05
C GLU A 67 -8.94 12.66 4.28
N PRO A 68 -9.62 13.60 4.96
CA PRO A 68 -10.17 14.76 4.28
C PRO A 68 -9.06 15.68 3.75
N GLY A 69 -9.28 16.28 2.58
CA GLY A 69 -8.37 17.25 1.96
C GLY A 69 -8.43 18.63 2.65
N ILE A 70 -7.99 18.71 3.90
CA ILE A 70 -8.02 19.91 4.75
C ILE A 70 -6.61 20.33 5.17
N LEU A 71 -6.48 21.47 5.85
CA LEU A 71 -5.20 21.98 6.35
C LEU A 71 -4.52 20.98 7.33
N ARG A 72 -3.19 20.98 7.36
CA ARG A 72 -2.41 20.05 8.20
C ARG A 72 -2.79 20.11 9.69
N SER A 73 -3.07 21.29 10.23
CA SER A 73 -3.52 21.44 11.62
C SER A 73 -4.88 20.81 11.89
N GLU A 74 -5.76 20.87 10.91
CA GLU A 74 -7.10 20.28 10.97
C GLU A 74 -7.07 18.76 10.79
N ILE A 75 -6.18 18.25 9.92
CA ILE A 75 -6.03 16.80 9.73
C ILE A 75 -5.54 16.11 11.01
N ARG A 76 -4.65 16.74 11.81
CA ARG A 76 -4.23 16.21 13.10
C ARG A 76 -5.40 16.06 14.06
N ARG A 77 -6.25 17.11 14.14
CA ARG A 77 -7.47 17.07 14.95
C ARG A 77 -8.45 16.00 14.45
N TRP A 78 -8.66 15.92 13.14
CA TRP A 78 -9.52 14.90 12.55
C TRP A 78 -9.02 13.48 12.89
N ARG A 79 -7.73 13.20 12.73
CA ARG A 79 -7.12 11.91 13.08
C ARG A 79 -7.36 11.54 14.54
N ALA A 80 -7.25 12.50 15.45
CA ALA A 80 -7.48 12.28 16.87
C ALA A 80 -8.95 11.95 17.21
N THR A 81 -9.91 12.47 16.44
CA THR A 81 -11.34 12.43 16.80
C THR A 81 -12.20 11.55 15.87
N VAL A 82 -11.70 11.16 14.70
CA VAL A 82 -12.45 10.33 13.75
C VAL A 82 -12.86 9.01 14.39
N SER A 83 -14.14 8.63 14.19
CA SER A 83 -14.64 7.35 14.69
C SER A 83 -13.98 6.17 13.98
N MET A 84 -13.65 5.10 14.72
CA MET A 84 -13.17 3.85 14.13
C MET A 84 -14.24 3.16 13.27
N GLU A 85 -15.52 3.48 13.44
CA GLU A 85 -16.59 3.04 12.54
C GLU A 85 -16.36 3.48 11.09
N TYR A 86 -15.79 4.69 10.91
CA TYR A 86 -15.38 5.17 9.58
C TYR A 86 -14.43 4.18 8.88
N PHE A 87 -13.40 3.71 9.58
CA PHE A 87 -12.43 2.75 9.02
C PHE A 87 -13.02 1.35 8.83
N ARG A 88 -13.96 0.91 9.66
CA ARG A 88 -14.73 -0.32 9.41
C ARG A 88 -15.53 -0.23 8.12
N ASN A 89 -16.16 0.91 7.86
CA ASN A 89 -16.88 1.15 6.62
C ASN A 89 -15.96 1.21 5.40
N VAL A 90 -14.75 1.79 5.54
CA VAL A 90 -13.72 1.74 4.49
C VAL A 90 -13.33 0.29 4.20
N ARG A 91 -13.02 -0.51 5.22
CA ARG A 91 -12.71 -1.93 5.04
C ARG A 91 -13.82 -2.68 4.30
N LYS A 92 -15.06 -2.45 4.70
CA LYS A 92 -16.23 -3.09 4.06
C LYS A 92 -16.31 -2.78 2.56
N LYS A 93 -15.96 -1.57 2.11
CA LYS A 93 -15.95 -1.22 0.68
C LYS A 93 -15.00 -2.09 -0.13
N PHE A 94 -13.81 -2.40 0.39
CA PHE A 94 -12.86 -3.30 -0.24
C PHE A 94 -13.35 -4.75 -0.24
N ASP A 95 -13.91 -5.22 0.88
CA ASP A 95 -14.47 -6.56 0.99
C ASP A 95 -15.65 -6.75 0.02
N ASP A 96 -16.56 -5.78 -0.08
CA ASP A 96 -17.70 -5.78 -1.02
C ASP A 96 -17.23 -5.77 -2.50
N ALA A 97 -16.08 -5.17 -2.79
CA ALA A 97 -15.48 -5.12 -4.13
C ALA A 97 -14.64 -6.37 -4.47
N GLY A 98 -14.46 -7.30 -3.53
CA GLY A 98 -13.62 -8.48 -3.71
C GLY A 98 -12.12 -8.17 -3.77
N ILE A 99 -11.68 -7.03 -3.23
CA ILE A 99 -10.28 -6.60 -3.17
C ILE A 99 -9.71 -6.85 -1.77
N GLN A 100 -8.57 -7.52 -1.69
CA GLN A 100 -7.85 -7.66 -0.43
C GLN A 100 -7.21 -6.33 -0.05
N LEU A 101 -7.62 -5.75 1.07
CA LEU A 101 -6.86 -4.68 1.70
C LEU A 101 -5.67 -5.30 2.43
N TYR A 102 -4.47 -5.10 1.87
CA TYR A 102 -3.23 -5.73 2.33
C TYR A 102 -2.48 -4.88 3.35
N ALA A 103 -2.34 -3.58 3.08
CA ALA A 103 -1.60 -2.65 3.91
C ALA A 103 -2.29 -1.28 3.95
N PHE A 104 -1.99 -0.52 4.99
CA PHE A 104 -2.39 0.87 5.13
C PHE A 104 -1.15 1.77 5.02
N ASN A 105 -1.13 2.65 4.02
CA ASN A 105 -0.06 3.63 3.87
C ASN A 105 -0.34 4.84 4.76
N TYR A 106 0.42 4.94 5.86
CA TYR A 106 0.30 6.00 6.84
C TYR A 106 1.70 6.51 7.24
N SER A 107 2.07 7.67 6.72
CA SER A 107 3.41 8.24 6.91
C SER A 107 3.53 8.93 8.26
N PHE A 108 4.32 8.35 9.14
CA PHE A 108 4.67 8.93 10.43
C PHE A 108 5.61 10.14 10.26
N ARG A 109 5.33 11.23 10.96
CA ARG A 109 6.10 12.47 10.88
C ARG A 109 6.88 12.70 12.17
N ASP A 110 8.02 13.39 12.07
CA ASP A 110 8.86 13.72 13.23
C ASP A 110 8.11 14.55 14.28
N ASP A 111 7.18 15.39 13.85
CA ASP A 111 6.38 16.25 14.71
C ASP A 111 5.09 15.59 15.24
N PHE A 112 4.85 14.30 14.95
CA PHE A 112 3.74 13.58 15.57
C PHE A 112 4.01 13.33 17.04
N THR A 113 2.96 13.42 17.89
CA THR A 113 3.01 12.94 19.26
C THR A 113 2.97 11.40 19.30
N ASP A 114 3.28 10.78 20.44
CA ASP A 114 3.19 9.32 20.57
C ASP A 114 1.73 8.84 20.43
N GLU A 115 0.76 9.66 20.87
CA GLU A 115 -0.67 9.39 20.68
C GLU A 115 -1.06 9.42 19.20
N GLU A 116 -0.51 10.34 18.40
CA GLU A 116 -0.75 10.38 16.95
C GLU A 116 -0.16 9.18 16.24
N ILE A 117 1.00 8.68 16.69
CA ILE A 117 1.59 7.44 16.19
C ILE A 117 0.68 6.27 16.54
N ALA A 118 0.31 6.12 17.83
CA ALA A 118 -0.56 5.05 18.30
C ALA A 118 -1.91 5.02 17.55
N ARG A 119 -2.45 6.21 17.23
CA ARG A 119 -3.70 6.35 16.46
C ARG A 119 -3.61 5.75 15.05
N GLY A 120 -2.45 5.90 14.39
CA GLY A 120 -2.21 5.25 13.08
C GLY A 120 -2.29 3.72 13.17
N PHE A 121 -1.79 3.13 14.25
CA PHE A 121 -1.90 1.69 14.50
C PHE A 121 -3.34 1.25 14.81
N GLU A 122 -4.11 2.06 15.53
CA GLU A 122 -5.54 1.80 15.79
C GLU A 122 -6.34 1.80 14.48
N MET A 123 -6.07 2.76 13.58
CA MET A 123 -6.67 2.80 12.24
C MET A 123 -6.33 1.55 11.43
N ALA A 124 -5.06 1.14 11.39
CA ALA A 124 -4.61 -0.06 10.69
C ALA A 124 -5.29 -1.34 11.23
N LYS A 125 -5.37 -1.49 12.56
CA LYS A 125 -6.10 -2.61 13.20
C LYS A 125 -7.58 -2.63 12.81
N THR A 126 -8.20 -1.47 12.77
CA THR A 126 -9.62 -1.34 12.41
C THR A 126 -9.87 -1.65 10.94
N LEU A 127 -8.94 -1.28 10.06
CA LEU A 127 -8.93 -1.69 8.66
C LEU A 127 -8.64 -3.20 8.49
N GLY A 128 -8.25 -3.91 9.55
CA GLY A 128 -7.96 -5.33 9.53
C GLY A 128 -6.67 -5.67 8.77
N VAL A 129 -5.72 -4.75 8.73
CA VAL A 129 -4.40 -4.98 8.12
C VAL A 129 -3.34 -5.22 9.19
N SER A 130 -2.35 -6.05 8.86
CA SER A 130 -1.19 -6.35 9.71
C SER A 130 0.09 -5.61 9.26
N ILE A 131 -0.05 -4.72 8.29
CA ILE A 131 1.07 -3.97 7.70
C ILE A 131 0.67 -2.50 7.57
N ILE A 132 1.57 -1.62 8.02
CA ILE A 132 1.59 -0.20 7.68
C ILE A 132 2.78 0.02 6.75
N THR A 133 2.59 0.74 5.64
CA THR A 133 3.69 1.28 4.84
C THR A 133 3.83 2.77 5.12
N ALA A 134 5.04 3.30 5.12
CA ALA A 134 5.26 4.67 5.57
C ALA A 134 6.41 5.37 4.84
N SER A 135 6.14 6.47 4.14
CA SER A 135 7.14 7.45 3.72
C SER A 135 7.48 8.35 4.93
N SER A 136 8.51 7.98 5.65
CA SER A 136 8.90 8.59 6.93
C SER A 136 10.41 8.86 6.97
N THR A 137 10.90 9.36 8.10
CA THR A 137 12.31 9.63 8.34
C THR A 137 12.91 8.62 9.33
N LEU A 138 14.24 8.48 9.33
CA LEU A 138 14.94 7.59 10.26
C LEU A 138 14.74 8.00 11.72
N SER A 139 14.60 9.29 12.00
CA SER A 139 14.43 9.85 13.35
C SER A 139 13.15 9.39 14.07
N VAL A 140 12.10 8.98 13.32
CA VAL A 140 10.84 8.54 13.93
C VAL A 140 10.84 7.03 14.27
N VAL A 141 11.81 6.27 13.76
CA VAL A 141 11.79 4.80 13.77
C VAL A 141 11.68 4.21 15.18
N ASP A 142 12.42 4.73 16.17
CA ASP A 142 12.39 4.22 17.55
C ASP A 142 11.01 4.37 18.21
N ARG A 143 10.32 5.45 17.88
CA ARG A 143 8.97 5.71 18.38
C ARG A 143 7.95 4.77 17.72
N VAL A 144 8.10 4.57 16.41
CA VAL A 144 7.26 3.66 15.63
C VAL A 144 7.50 2.21 16.03
N ASP A 145 8.76 1.82 16.31
CA ASP A 145 9.09 0.45 16.72
C ASP A 145 8.37 0.02 18.01
N ARG A 146 8.29 0.91 19.00
CA ARG A 146 7.53 0.63 20.24
C ARG A 146 6.07 0.29 19.97
N GLU A 147 5.41 1.08 19.13
CA GLU A 147 4.00 0.82 18.79
C GLU A 147 3.84 -0.37 17.84
N ALA A 148 4.75 -0.57 16.89
CA ALA A 148 4.77 -1.72 16.00
C ALA A 148 4.85 -3.05 16.77
N ALA A 149 5.78 -3.14 17.73
CA ALA A 149 5.92 -4.30 18.59
C ALA A 149 4.71 -4.52 19.50
N ARG A 150 4.19 -3.45 20.13
CA ARG A 150 3.01 -3.50 21.00
C ARG A 150 1.76 -3.99 20.26
N ASN A 151 1.55 -3.56 19.01
CA ASN A 151 0.39 -3.89 18.20
C ASN A 151 0.59 -5.15 17.33
N GLN A 152 1.81 -5.68 17.23
CA GLN A 152 2.19 -6.79 16.34
C GLN A 152 1.88 -6.47 14.87
N ILE A 153 2.07 -5.20 14.46
CA ILE A 153 1.89 -4.71 13.10
C ILE A 153 3.26 -4.39 12.51
N ARG A 154 3.57 -4.97 11.36
CA ARG A 154 4.81 -4.67 10.64
C ARG A 154 4.73 -3.30 9.99
N VAL A 155 5.81 -2.52 10.07
CA VAL A 155 5.92 -1.22 9.41
C VAL A 155 6.99 -1.30 8.35
N GLY A 156 6.57 -1.23 7.08
CA GLY A 156 7.46 -1.14 5.92
C GLY A 156 7.79 0.31 5.60
N PHE A 157 9.01 0.73 5.89
CA PHE A 157 9.46 2.07 5.52
C PHE A 157 9.73 2.15 4.02
N HIS A 158 9.12 3.15 3.39
CA HIS A 158 9.22 3.39 1.95
C HIS A 158 10.42 4.29 1.64
N GLY A 159 11.19 3.90 0.62
CA GLY A 159 12.36 4.64 0.18
C GLY A 159 12.09 5.62 -0.94
N HIS A 160 12.87 6.71 -0.93
CA HIS A 160 12.96 7.68 -2.04
C HIS A 160 14.36 7.64 -2.67
N SER A 161 14.61 8.52 -3.63
CA SER A 161 15.90 8.51 -4.37
C SER A 161 16.85 9.65 -4.01
N ASP A 162 16.51 10.52 -3.05
CA ASP A 162 17.38 11.62 -2.64
C ASP A 162 18.41 11.19 -1.58
N VAL A 163 19.54 10.69 -2.06
CA VAL A 163 20.66 10.23 -1.21
C VAL A 163 21.37 11.37 -0.44
N LYS A 164 21.06 12.64 -0.74
CA LYS A 164 21.67 13.79 -0.05
C LYS A 164 21.00 14.09 1.30
N ARG A 165 19.87 13.45 1.59
CA ARG A 165 19.13 13.63 2.83
C ARG A 165 19.42 12.49 3.80
N PRO A 166 20.29 12.69 4.80
CA PRO A 166 20.76 11.61 5.68
C PRO A 166 19.69 11.02 6.58
N ASN A 167 18.55 11.70 6.76
CA ASN A 167 17.42 11.27 7.57
C ASN A 167 16.31 10.56 6.76
N GLU A 168 16.52 10.37 5.45
CA GLU A 168 15.57 9.65 4.58
C GLU A 168 16.00 8.22 4.31
N PHE A 169 15.03 7.39 3.90
CA PHE A 169 15.24 6.04 3.42
C PHE A 169 15.57 6.09 1.92
N SER A 170 16.85 6.22 1.58
CA SER A 170 17.27 6.37 0.17
C SER A 170 18.47 5.49 -0.21
N THR A 171 19.06 4.79 0.76
CA THR A 171 20.21 3.91 0.53
C THR A 171 20.02 2.57 1.26
N PRO A 172 20.70 1.48 0.83
CA PRO A 172 20.70 0.21 1.56
C PRO A 172 21.01 0.37 3.05
N GLU A 173 22.03 1.18 3.38
CA GLU A 173 22.48 1.41 4.75
C GLU A 173 21.42 2.13 5.60
N SER A 174 20.59 2.97 4.98
CA SER A 174 19.49 3.64 5.70
C SER A 174 18.45 2.64 6.18
N PHE A 175 18.08 1.65 5.36
CA PHE A 175 17.19 0.57 5.75
C PHE A 175 17.84 -0.37 6.78
N GLU A 176 19.09 -0.77 6.57
CA GLU A 176 19.82 -1.62 7.51
C GLU A 176 19.93 -0.95 8.89
N ARG A 177 20.24 0.35 8.94
CA ARG A 177 20.30 1.14 10.18
C ARG A 177 18.93 1.22 10.87
N ALA A 178 17.85 1.34 10.10
CA ALA A 178 16.49 1.34 10.65
C ALA A 178 16.10 0.00 11.28
N MET A 179 16.59 -1.11 10.75
CA MET A 179 16.29 -2.46 11.25
C MET A 179 17.23 -2.91 12.37
N ALA A 180 18.46 -2.36 12.44
CA ALA A 180 19.47 -2.79 13.38
C ALA A 180 19.06 -2.55 14.85
N GLY A 181 19.09 -3.62 15.67
CA GLY A 181 18.76 -3.54 17.11
C GLY A 181 17.29 -3.27 17.43
N ARG A 182 16.40 -3.28 16.44
CA ARG A 182 14.95 -3.06 16.61
C ARG A 182 14.16 -4.36 16.45
N SER A 183 12.88 -4.29 16.79
CA SER A 183 11.97 -5.43 16.71
C SER A 183 11.83 -5.98 15.28
N PRO A 184 11.32 -7.21 15.10
CA PRO A 184 11.07 -7.77 13.78
C PRO A 184 9.90 -7.07 13.04
N TYR A 185 9.26 -6.10 13.69
CA TYR A 185 8.17 -5.33 13.10
C TYR A 185 8.64 -4.13 12.29
N ILE A 186 9.93 -3.74 12.35
CA ILE A 186 10.51 -2.72 11.46
C ILE A 186 10.98 -3.38 10.17
N ASN A 187 10.42 -3.01 9.06
CA ASN A 187 10.54 -3.67 7.76
C ASN A 187 10.72 -2.64 6.64
N VAL A 188 10.77 -3.14 5.42
CA VAL A 188 11.00 -2.37 4.19
C VAL A 188 9.77 -2.46 3.29
N ASN A 189 9.33 -1.33 2.77
CA ASN A 189 8.54 -1.20 1.54
C ASN A 189 9.51 -0.71 0.46
N LEU A 190 9.98 -1.61 -0.39
CA LEU A 190 11.01 -1.28 -1.37
C LEU A 190 10.39 -0.73 -2.65
N ASP A 191 10.51 0.58 -2.88
CA ASP A 191 10.26 1.12 -4.21
C ASP A 191 11.46 0.85 -5.11
N ILE A 192 11.32 -0.09 -6.04
CA ILE A 192 12.42 -0.52 -6.90
C ILE A 192 12.85 0.55 -7.90
N GLY A 193 11.93 1.44 -8.30
CA GLY A 193 12.22 2.55 -9.20
C GLY A 193 13.02 3.65 -8.52
N HIS A 194 12.62 4.05 -7.33
CA HIS A 194 13.38 5.01 -6.53
C HIS A 194 14.75 4.47 -6.15
N PHE A 195 14.82 3.22 -5.72
CA PHE A 195 16.06 2.57 -5.31
C PHE A 195 17.05 2.45 -6.47
N PHE A 196 16.56 2.06 -7.66
CA PHE A 196 17.37 1.97 -8.85
C PHE A 196 17.82 3.35 -9.36
N ALA A 197 16.94 4.34 -9.35
CA ALA A 197 17.27 5.72 -9.73
C ALA A 197 18.31 6.36 -8.79
N ALA A 198 18.36 5.93 -7.53
CA ALA A 198 19.37 6.30 -6.55
C ALA A 198 20.75 5.62 -6.78
N GLY A 199 20.84 4.68 -7.73
CA GLY A 199 22.08 3.99 -8.10
C GLY A 199 22.30 2.64 -7.45
N PHE A 200 21.26 2.03 -6.83
CA PHE A 200 21.36 0.74 -6.16
C PHE A 200 20.64 -0.37 -6.91
N ASP A 201 21.09 -1.61 -6.74
CA ASP A 201 20.49 -2.81 -7.34
C ASP A 201 19.37 -3.37 -6.46
N PRO A 202 18.08 -3.25 -6.88
CA PRO A 202 16.97 -3.78 -6.10
C PRO A 202 16.93 -5.32 -6.10
N VAL A 203 17.47 -6.00 -7.11
CA VAL A 203 17.52 -7.47 -7.18
C VAL A 203 18.46 -8.01 -6.11
N GLU A 204 19.63 -7.43 -5.97
CA GLU A 204 20.59 -7.79 -4.92
C GLU A 204 20.03 -7.48 -3.53
N PHE A 205 19.44 -6.30 -3.35
CA PHE A 205 18.86 -5.91 -2.07
C PHE A 205 17.71 -6.85 -1.65
N ILE A 206 16.81 -7.24 -2.57
CA ILE A 206 15.74 -8.20 -2.28
C ILE A 206 16.32 -9.56 -1.90
N ARG A 207 17.33 -10.08 -2.60
CA ARG A 207 17.98 -11.35 -2.24
C ARG A 207 18.49 -11.36 -0.80
N LYS A 208 19.09 -10.25 -0.38
CA LYS A 208 19.70 -10.12 0.95
C LYS A 208 18.65 -9.94 2.06
N HIS A 209 17.56 -9.21 1.77
CA HIS A 209 16.65 -8.72 2.80
C HIS A 209 15.19 -9.17 2.64
N HIS A 210 14.90 -10.16 1.78
CA HIS A 210 13.52 -10.58 1.45
C HIS A 210 12.64 -10.88 2.67
N GLU A 211 13.18 -11.41 3.76
CA GLU A 211 12.45 -11.69 5.00
C GLU A 211 11.93 -10.42 5.71
N ARG A 212 12.56 -9.30 5.42
CA ARG A 212 12.24 -8.00 6.01
C ARG A 212 11.54 -7.05 5.02
N ILE A 213 11.20 -7.51 3.82
CA ILE A 213 10.45 -6.74 2.82
C ILE A 213 8.98 -7.15 2.91
N VAL A 214 8.10 -6.19 3.21
CA VAL A 214 6.65 -6.44 3.32
C VAL A 214 5.92 -6.28 1.99
N THR A 215 6.44 -5.44 1.11
CA THR A 215 5.95 -5.23 -0.25
C THR A 215 7.03 -4.56 -1.09
N VAL A 216 6.95 -4.69 -2.42
CA VAL A 216 7.73 -3.89 -3.35
C VAL A 216 6.79 -2.98 -4.14
N HIS A 217 7.17 -1.72 -4.32
CA HIS A 217 6.51 -0.85 -5.28
C HIS A 217 7.16 -1.04 -6.65
N ILE A 218 6.33 -1.41 -7.62
CA ILE A 218 6.76 -1.51 -9.02
C ILE A 218 6.57 -0.15 -9.67
N LYS A 219 7.70 0.44 -10.02
CA LYS A 219 7.80 1.75 -10.63
C LYS A 219 8.93 1.73 -11.66
N ASP A 220 8.73 2.32 -12.81
CA ASP A 220 9.79 2.45 -13.80
C ASP A 220 10.35 3.88 -13.81
N ARG A 221 11.67 3.99 -13.75
CA ARG A 221 12.39 5.27 -13.73
C ARG A 221 13.64 5.20 -14.56
N LYS A 222 14.09 6.37 -15.04
CA LYS A 222 15.42 6.53 -15.58
C LYS A 222 16.47 6.59 -14.45
N LYS A 223 17.68 6.12 -14.76
CA LYS A 223 18.86 6.21 -13.88
C LYS A 223 19.14 7.65 -13.42
N ASP A 224 20.03 7.78 -12.45
CA ASP A 224 20.58 9.06 -11.98
C ASP A 224 19.50 10.08 -11.59
N ASN A 225 18.53 9.61 -10.78
CA ASN A 225 17.36 10.39 -10.37
C ASN A 225 16.50 10.90 -11.53
N GLY A 226 16.52 10.20 -12.66
CA GLY A 226 15.73 10.53 -13.84
C GLY A 226 14.21 10.37 -13.60
N PRO A 227 13.38 10.78 -14.57
CA PRO A 227 11.93 10.81 -14.42
C PRO A 227 11.29 9.42 -14.31
N ASN A 228 10.07 9.40 -13.77
CA ASN A 228 9.17 8.24 -13.86
C ASN A 228 8.76 8.03 -15.32
N MET A 229 8.74 6.78 -15.75
CA MET A 229 8.47 6.36 -17.12
C MET A 229 7.33 5.34 -17.19
N PRO A 230 6.63 5.23 -18.32
CA PRO A 230 5.80 4.06 -18.58
C PRO A 230 6.61 2.77 -18.45
N PHE A 231 6.00 1.72 -17.92
CA PHE A 231 6.70 0.45 -17.68
C PHE A 231 7.31 -0.10 -18.97
N GLY A 232 8.59 -0.47 -18.89
CA GLY A 232 9.40 -0.93 -20.02
C GLY A 232 10.09 0.20 -20.83
N GLN A 233 9.86 1.47 -20.46
CA GLN A 233 10.50 2.62 -21.11
C GLN A 233 11.55 3.29 -20.22
N GLY A 234 11.60 2.90 -18.95
CA GLY A 234 12.64 3.29 -18.00
C GLY A 234 13.87 2.39 -18.06
N ASP A 235 14.59 2.38 -16.95
CA ASP A 235 15.80 1.57 -16.79
C ASP A 235 15.70 0.64 -15.58
N THR A 236 14.57 0.70 -14.80
CA THR A 236 14.34 -0.12 -13.62
C THR A 236 14.24 -1.60 -14.00
N PRO A 237 14.93 -2.50 -13.31
CA PRO A 237 14.91 -3.94 -13.64
C PRO A 237 13.63 -4.64 -13.15
N ILE A 238 12.44 -4.18 -13.62
CA ILE A 238 11.14 -4.71 -13.21
C ILE A 238 11.05 -6.22 -13.48
N GLY A 239 11.34 -6.66 -14.72
CA GLY A 239 11.30 -8.07 -15.10
C GLY A 239 12.20 -8.94 -14.20
N PRO A 240 13.50 -8.63 -14.04
CA PRO A 240 14.39 -9.33 -13.10
C PRO A 240 13.88 -9.41 -11.68
N VAL A 241 13.27 -8.33 -11.13
CA VAL A 241 12.66 -8.35 -9.79
C VAL A 241 11.48 -9.31 -9.73
N LEU A 242 10.52 -9.22 -10.66
CA LEU A 242 9.35 -10.10 -10.71
C LEU A 242 9.76 -11.58 -10.86
N GLN A 243 10.72 -11.87 -11.73
CA GLN A 243 11.26 -13.23 -11.89
C GLN A 243 11.98 -13.73 -10.63
N LEU A 244 12.65 -12.85 -9.87
CA LEU A 244 13.24 -13.20 -8.59
C LEU A 244 12.17 -13.61 -7.57
N LEU A 245 11.09 -12.82 -7.45
CA LEU A 245 9.96 -13.11 -6.55
C LEU A 245 9.31 -14.45 -6.91
N LYS A 246 9.05 -14.69 -8.20
CA LYS A 246 8.50 -15.96 -8.73
C LYS A 246 9.39 -17.15 -8.42
N LYS A 247 10.68 -17.08 -8.81
CA LYS A 247 11.64 -18.18 -8.71
C LYS A 247 11.83 -18.65 -7.26
N ASN A 248 11.91 -17.70 -6.33
CA ASN A 248 12.19 -18.01 -4.92
C ASN A 248 10.90 -18.12 -4.08
N LYS A 249 9.74 -17.87 -4.64
CA LYS A 249 8.44 -17.91 -3.94
C LYS A 249 8.43 -17.08 -2.64
N TYR A 250 9.00 -15.87 -2.69
CA TYR A 250 9.14 -15.04 -1.50
C TYR A 250 7.82 -14.57 -0.90
N GLY A 251 6.71 -14.64 -1.61
CA GLY A 251 5.40 -14.22 -1.11
C GLY A 251 5.29 -12.73 -0.82
N ILE A 252 6.19 -11.92 -1.39
CA ILE A 252 6.18 -10.47 -1.29
C ILE A 252 5.28 -9.91 -2.39
N PRO A 253 4.20 -9.18 -2.07
CA PRO A 253 3.38 -8.54 -3.09
C PRO A 253 4.15 -7.47 -3.86
N ALA A 254 3.82 -7.36 -5.15
CA ALA A 254 4.38 -6.39 -6.06
C ALA A 254 3.31 -5.36 -6.43
N ASN A 255 3.31 -4.23 -5.74
CA ASN A 255 2.28 -3.20 -5.87
C ASN A 255 2.66 -2.17 -6.93
N ILE A 256 1.84 -2.03 -7.95
CA ILE A 256 1.99 -0.99 -8.97
C ILE A 256 1.86 0.37 -8.31
N GLU A 257 2.85 1.25 -8.53
CA GLU A 257 2.78 2.66 -8.16
C GLU A 257 2.96 3.53 -9.41
N TYR A 258 1.82 3.96 -9.97
CA TYR A 258 1.76 4.79 -11.17
C TYR A 258 2.00 6.27 -10.82
N GLU A 259 3.06 6.85 -11.37
CA GLU A 259 3.42 8.26 -11.13
C GLU A 259 3.91 9.02 -12.38
N TYR A 260 4.05 8.36 -13.52
CA TYR A 260 4.36 9.07 -14.77
C TYR A 260 3.11 9.78 -15.34
N LYS A 261 3.32 10.71 -16.26
CA LYS A 261 2.22 11.39 -16.94
C LYS A 261 1.69 10.52 -18.08
N GLY A 262 0.47 10.02 -17.92
CA GLY A 262 -0.29 9.33 -18.96
C GLY A 262 -1.56 10.10 -19.33
N ALA A 263 -2.29 9.59 -20.31
CA ALA A 263 -3.53 10.21 -20.79
C ALA A 263 -4.73 9.92 -19.89
N ASP A 264 -4.84 8.69 -19.40
CA ASP A 264 -5.93 8.21 -18.53
C ASP A 264 -5.35 7.24 -17.52
N THR A 265 -5.59 7.50 -16.23
CA THR A 265 -5.00 6.75 -15.13
C THR A 265 -5.39 5.26 -15.16
N VAL A 266 -6.67 4.93 -15.45
CA VAL A 266 -7.14 3.54 -15.47
C VAL A 266 -6.47 2.78 -16.61
N ALA A 267 -6.43 3.39 -17.79
CA ALA A 267 -5.77 2.80 -18.95
C ALA A 267 -4.26 2.60 -18.73
N GLU A 268 -3.60 3.55 -18.08
CA GLU A 268 -2.17 3.45 -17.78
C GLU A 268 -1.87 2.38 -16.72
N VAL A 269 -2.63 2.30 -15.64
CA VAL A 269 -2.47 1.25 -14.62
C VAL A 269 -2.76 -0.13 -15.21
N LYS A 270 -3.72 -0.23 -16.15
CA LYS A 270 -3.99 -1.48 -16.89
C LYS A 270 -2.79 -1.91 -17.74
N LYS A 271 -2.11 -0.95 -18.40
CA LYS A 271 -0.85 -1.23 -19.12
C LYS A 271 0.25 -1.70 -18.16
N CYS A 272 0.37 -1.09 -16.99
CA CYS A 272 1.32 -1.51 -15.95
C CYS A 272 1.06 -2.95 -15.51
N LEU A 273 -0.22 -3.32 -15.25
CA LEU A 273 -0.59 -4.70 -14.89
C LEU A 273 -0.25 -5.69 -16.00
N GLU A 274 -0.57 -5.34 -17.23
CA GLU A 274 -0.27 -6.21 -18.41
C GLU A 274 1.24 -6.40 -18.59
N TYR A 275 2.04 -5.34 -18.41
CA TYR A 275 3.50 -5.44 -18.42
C TYR A 275 4.02 -6.40 -17.33
N CYS A 276 3.52 -6.27 -16.10
CA CYS A 276 3.91 -7.17 -15.01
C CYS A 276 3.53 -8.63 -15.32
N ARG A 277 2.34 -8.85 -15.89
CA ARG A 277 1.86 -10.18 -16.29
C ARG A 277 2.75 -10.81 -17.36
N GLN A 278 3.18 -10.03 -18.36
CA GLN A 278 4.07 -10.50 -19.44
C GLN A 278 5.50 -10.75 -18.94
N ALA A 279 5.95 -10.02 -17.91
CA ALA A 279 7.26 -10.20 -17.30
C ALA A 279 7.35 -11.44 -16.39
N LEU A 280 6.21 -12.04 -15.99
CA LEU A 280 6.10 -13.26 -15.18
C LEU A 280 5.87 -14.50 -16.03
#